data_d0d0a24630e82d62cdad8cf3581578ad
#
_entry.id   d0d0a24630e82d62cdad8cf3581578ad
#
_cell.length_a   1.000
_cell.length_b   1.000
_cell.length_c   1.000
_cell.angle_alpha   90.00
_cell.angle_beta   90.00
_cell.angle_gamma   90.00
#
_symmetry.space_group_name_H-M   'P 1'
#
loop_
_entity.id
_entity.type
_entity.pdbx_description
1 polymer ?
#
loop_
_entity_poly.entity_id
_entity_poly.type
_entity_poly.pdbx_seq_one_letter_code
_entity_poly.pdbx_strand_id
1 'polypeptide(L)'
;MKERSITLFDSGDKRFSTTTVPTASAAIVAVLKMGNKSKNRAFKVQDIVTTQNQLLKLGKEVTPGAEWTVKPASTTEMAKKANEAFKADPNSRLATGMQRAVGVFGPEYTSDFGVADNAELGIHMMDETQLKELLNKFA
;
A
#
# COMPACT_ATOMS: atom_id res chain seq x y z
N MET A 1 -1.18 16.05 -21.81
CA MET A 1 -1.74 14.88 -21.09
C MET A 1 -0.83 14.58 -19.91
N LYS A 2 -1.38 14.32 -18.73
CA LYS A 2 -0.55 13.83 -17.62
C LYS A 2 -0.12 12.41 -17.95
N GLU A 3 1.17 12.15 -17.96
CA GLU A 3 1.73 10.81 -18.16
C GLU A 3 1.29 9.91 -16.98
N ARG A 4 0.61 8.81 -17.30
CA ARG A 4 0.16 7.85 -16.30
C ARG A 4 1.07 6.64 -16.34
N SER A 5 1.68 6.35 -15.20
CA SER A 5 2.57 5.20 -15.11
C SER A 5 2.39 4.44 -13.81
N ILE A 6 2.63 3.15 -13.86
CA ILE A 6 2.68 2.28 -12.69
C ILE A 6 3.90 1.37 -12.79
N THR A 7 4.57 1.15 -11.68
CA THR A 7 5.57 0.09 -11.55
C THR A 7 4.90 -1.14 -11.00
N LEU A 8 4.89 -2.24 -11.77
CA LEU A 8 4.42 -3.54 -11.30
C LEU A 8 5.60 -4.33 -10.77
N PHE A 9 5.52 -4.71 -9.51
CA PHE A 9 6.51 -5.54 -8.85
C PHE A 9 6.18 -7.01 -9.04
N ASP A 10 7.13 -7.75 -9.58
CA ASP A 10 7.01 -9.17 -9.91
C ASP A 10 5.75 -9.42 -10.80
N SER A 11 4.79 -10.25 -10.36
CA SER A 11 3.54 -10.47 -11.11
C SER A 11 2.51 -9.34 -10.98
N GLY A 12 2.62 -8.48 -9.96
CA GLY A 12 1.59 -7.50 -9.61
C GLY A 12 0.35 -8.08 -8.90
N ASP A 13 0.33 -9.40 -8.60
CA ASP A 13 -0.83 -10.10 -8.04
C ASP A 13 -0.75 -10.26 -6.51
N LYS A 14 0.37 -9.88 -5.91
CA LYS A 14 0.50 -9.97 -4.47
C LYS A 14 -0.53 -9.09 -3.79
N ARG A 15 -1.28 -9.69 -2.86
CA ARG A 15 -2.26 -8.99 -2.03
C ARG A 15 -1.55 -8.16 -0.97
N PHE A 16 -2.04 -6.96 -0.75
CA PHE A 16 -1.55 -6.07 0.31
C PHE A 16 -2.67 -5.20 0.86
N SER A 17 -2.57 -4.90 2.14
CA SER A 17 -3.46 -3.99 2.84
C SER A 17 -3.08 -2.54 2.53
N THR A 18 -4.07 -1.69 2.29
CA THR A 18 -3.89 -0.26 2.11
C THR A 18 -4.72 0.51 3.13
N THR A 19 -4.22 1.68 3.51
CA THR A 19 -4.91 2.56 4.46
C THR A 19 -4.75 4.00 4.01
N THR A 20 -5.86 4.72 3.89
CA THR A 20 -5.84 6.16 3.58
C THR A 20 -5.44 6.96 4.82
N VAL A 21 -4.93 8.16 4.60
CA VAL A 21 -4.59 9.08 5.70
C VAL A 21 -5.80 9.39 6.60
N PRO A 22 -7.01 9.67 6.08
CA PRO A 22 -8.19 9.85 6.91
C PRO A 22 -8.48 8.66 7.83
N THR A 23 -8.41 7.43 7.30
CA THR A 23 -8.64 6.21 8.08
C THR A 23 -7.57 6.00 9.14
N ALA A 24 -6.30 6.22 8.78
CA ALA A 24 -5.20 6.15 9.76
C ALA A 24 -5.39 7.17 10.89
N SER A 25 -5.82 8.39 10.56
CA SER A 25 -6.11 9.43 11.57
C SER A 25 -7.28 9.05 12.47
N ALA A 26 -8.36 8.49 11.91
CA ALA A 26 -9.50 8.00 12.67
C ALA A 26 -9.11 6.86 13.62
N ALA A 27 -8.24 5.95 13.15
CA ALA A 27 -7.70 4.87 13.97
C ALA A 27 -6.91 5.38 15.16
N ILE A 28 -6.03 6.37 14.95
CA ILE A 28 -5.26 6.99 16.04
C ILE A 28 -6.21 7.57 17.10
N VAL A 29 -7.22 8.32 16.68
CA VAL A 29 -8.22 8.88 17.59
C VAL A 29 -8.99 7.80 18.35
N ALA A 30 -9.39 6.72 17.68
CA ALA A 30 -10.08 5.60 18.30
C ALA A 30 -9.20 4.91 19.34
N VAL A 31 -7.95 4.61 19.01
CA VAL A 31 -6.98 3.99 19.92
C VAL A 31 -6.72 4.87 21.15
N LEU A 32 -6.58 6.18 20.99
CA LEU A 32 -6.41 7.11 22.11
C LEU A 32 -7.62 7.12 23.04
N LYS A 33 -8.85 7.03 22.51
CA LYS A 33 -10.08 6.95 23.30
C LYS A 33 -10.21 5.63 24.10
N MET A 34 -9.52 4.58 23.69
CA MET A 34 -9.52 3.29 24.43
C MET A 34 -8.75 3.36 25.75
N GLY A 35 -7.88 4.35 25.95
CA GLY A 35 -7.09 4.53 27.18
C GLY A 35 -6.25 3.30 27.51
N ASN A 36 -6.40 2.78 28.74
CA ASN A 36 -5.59 1.64 29.18
C ASN A 36 -5.81 0.35 28.37
N LYS A 37 -6.92 0.20 27.66
CA LYS A 37 -7.21 -0.98 26.81
C LYS A 37 -6.30 -1.05 25.57
N SER A 38 -5.73 0.06 25.14
CA SER A 38 -4.80 0.11 24.01
C SER A 38 -3.33 0.00 24.42
N LYS A 39 -3.03 0.02 25.71
CA LYS A 39 -1.65 0.02 26.22
C LYS A 39 -0.89 -1.23 25.78
N ASN A 40 0.32 -1.03 25.21
CA ASN A 40 1.22 -2.10 24.75
C ASN A 40 0.58 -3.02 23.68
N ARG A 41 -0.36 -2.51 22.88
CA ARG A 41 -0.97 -3.23 21.75
C ARG A 41 -0.57 -2.59 20.42
N ALA A 42 -0.33 -3.44 19.43
CA ALA A 42 -0.28 -3.04 18.03
C ALA A 42 -1.68 -3.23 17.42
N PHE A 43 -2.11 -2.28 16.61
CA PHE A 43 -3.37 -2.33 15.87
C PHE A 43 -3.11 -2.40 14.38
N LYS A 44 -3.76 -3.32 13.71
CA LYS A 44 -3.76 -3.46 12.24
C LYS A 44 -5.01 -2.80 11.69
N VAL A 45 -4.84 -1.80 10.86
CA VAL A 45 -5.95 -1.05 10.26
C VAL A 45 -5.79 -1.02 8.75
N GLN A 46 -6.87 -1.24 8.02
CA GLN A 46 -6.86 -1.24 6.56
C GLN A 46 -8.19 -0.69 6.00
N ASP A 47 -8.12 0.00 4.88
CA ASP A 47 -9.32 0.36 4.12
C ASP A 47 -9.74 -0.81 3.22
N ILE A 48 -8.80 -1.37 2.50
CA ILE A 48 -9.04 -2.47 1.56
C ILE A 48 -7.78 -3.30 1.35
N VAL A 49 -7.97 -4.59 1.08
CA VAL A 49 -6.93 -5.48 0.55
C VAL A 49 -7.06 -5.52 -0.96
N THR A 50 -5.98 -5.24 -1.67
CA THR A 50 -5.98 -5.16 -3.13
C THR A 50 -4.69 -5.73 -3.72
N THR A 51 -4.56 -5.71 -5.04
CA THR A 51 -3.33 -6.02 -5.78
C THR A 51 -2.97 -4.86 -6.70
N GLN A 52 -1.71 -4.82 -7.17
CA GLN A 52 -1.30 -3.80 -8.13
C GLN A 52 -2.06 -3.93 -9.47
N ASN A 53 -2.34 -5.17 -9.89
CA ASN A 53 -3.12 -5.43 -11.10
C ASN A 53 -4.57 -4.92 -10.98
N GLN A 54 -5.19 -5.10 -9.80
CA GLN A 54 -6.52 -4.54 -9.53
C GLN A 54 -6.50 -3.01 -9.54
N LEU A 55 -5.50 -2.38 -8.91
CA LEU A 55 -5.35 -0.92 -8.94
C LEU A 55 -5.14 -0.39 -10.35
N LEU A 56 -4.33 -1.07 -11.17
CA LEU A 56 -4.12 -0.70 -12.58
C LEU A 56 -5.43 -0.81 -13.38
N LYS A 57 -6.17 -1.90 -13.19
CA LYS A 57 -7.49 -2.10 -13.84
C LYS A 57 -8.43 -0.94 -13.50
N LEU A 58 -8.63 -0.66 -12.21
CA LEU A 58 -9.50 0.42 -11.75
C LEU A 58 -8.99 1.80 -12.21
N GLY A 59 -7.68 2.02 -12.20
CA GLY A 59 -7.06 3.24 -12.71
C GLY A 59 -7.40 3.47 -14.18
N LYS A 60 -7.33 2.45 -15.02
CA LYS A 60 -7.73 2.53 -16.44
C LYS A 60 -9.23 2.81 -16.61
N GLU A 61 -10.07 2.21 -15.78
CA GLU A 61 -11.51 2.42 -15.82
C GLU A 61 -11.92 3.86 -15.48
N VAL A 62 -11.24 4.50 -14.51
CA VAL A 62 -11.53 5.90 -14.13
C VAL A 62 -10.84 6.93 -15.04
N THR A 63 -9.99 6.48 -15.97
CA THR A 63 -9.28 7.34 -16.92
C THR A 63 -9.41 6.84 -18.34
N PRO A 64 -10.64 6.80 -18.89
CA PRO A 64 -10.87 6.30 -20.23
C PRO A 64 -10.08 7.14 -21.27
N GLY A 65 -9.41 6.45 -22.20
CA GLY A 65 -8.59 7.10 -23.23
C GLY A 65 -7.19 7.57 -22.79
N ALA A 66 -6.82 7.38 -21.51
CA ALA A 66 -5.46 7.65 -21.06
C ALA A 66 -4.54 6.47 -21.38
N GLU A 67 -3.34 6.78 -21.88
CA GLU A 67 -2.28 5.79 -22.04
C GLU A 67 -1.57 5.56 -20.70
N TRP A 68 -1.40 4.29 -20.35
CA TRP A 68 -0.71 3.87 -19.14
C TRP A 68 0.60 3.18 -19.50
N THR A 69 1.71 3.72 -19.00
CA THR A 69 3.01 3.06 -19.06
C THR A 69 3.17 2.12 -17.89
N VAL A 70 3.28 0.82 -18.17
CA VAL A 70 3.52 -0.22 -17.14
C VAL A 70 5.00 -0.55 -17.15
N LYS A 71 5.67 -0.35 -16.02
CA LYS A 71 7.10 -0.63 -15.83
C LYS A 71 7.26 -1.87 -14.94
N PRO A 72 7.77 -3.00 -15.45
CA PRO A 72 8.03 -4.16 -14.62
C PRO A 72 9.24 -3.91 -13.71
N ALA A 73 9.20 -4.44 -12.50
CA ALA A 73 10.32 -4.41 -11.55
C ALA A 73 10.39 -5.72 -10.77
N SER A 74 11.60 -6.19 -10.48
CA SER A 74 11.84 -7.35 -9.63
C SER A 74 12.13 -6.92 -8.21
N THR A 75 11.37 -7.44 -7.25
CA THR A 75 11.63 -7.20 -5.83
C THR A 75 12.93 -7.82 -5.37
N THR A 76 13.32 -8.96 -5.94
CA THR A 76 14.60 -9.63 -5.65
C THR A 76 15.80 -8.77 -6.08
N GLU A 77 15.75 -8.21 -7.29
CA GLU A 77 16.82 -7.32 -7.76
C GLU A 77 16.83 -6.00 -6.98
N MET A 78 15.66 -5.49 -6.64
CA MET A 78 15.54 -4.28 -5.84
C MET A 78 16.11 -4.47 -4.43
N ALA A 79 15.89 -5.62 -3.80
CA ALA A 79 16.48 -5.95 -2.50
C ALA A 79 18.03 -5.97 -2.56
N LYS A 80 18.61 -6.54 -3.62
CA LYS A 80 20.06 -6.52 -3.83
C LYS A 80 20.60 -5.11 -3.95
N LYS A 81 19.98 -4.28 -4.81
CA LYS A 81 20.37 -2.87 -5.00
C LYS A 81 20.24 -2.05 -3.71
N ALA A 82 19.18 -2.28 -2.94
CA ALA A 82 18.98 -1.60 -1.66
C ALA A 82 20.09 -1.96 -0.67
N ASN A 83 20.47 -3.25 -0.57
CA ASN A 83 21.53 -3.70 0.31
C ASN A 83 22.90 -3.11 -0.09
N GLU A 84 23.20 -3.02 -1.39
CA GLU A 84 24.42 -2.37 -1.88
C GLU A 84 24.43 -0.88 -1.55
N ALA A 85 23.30 -0.19 -1.77
CA ALA A 85 23.17 1.22 -1.44
C ALA A 85 23.31 1.49 0.08
N PHE A 86 22.79 0.60 0.96
CA PHE A 86 22.99 0.71 2.41
C PHE A 86 24.42 0.46 2.85
N LYS A 87 25.17 -0.43 2.14
CA LYS A 87 26.60 -0.61 2.41
C LYS A 87 27.42 0.64 2.10
N ALA A 88 27.03 1.37 1.04
CA ALA A 88 27.68 2.62 0.64
C ALA A 88 27.28 3.80 1.53
N ASP A 89 25.98 3.89 1.89
CA ASP A 89 25.42 4.92 2.76
C ASP A 89 24.28 4.34 3.62
N PRO A 90 24.52 4.07 4.92
CA PRO A 90 23.50 3.56 5.84
C PRO A 90 22.26 4.45 5.97
N ASN A 91 22.34 5.74 5.62
CA ASN A 91 21.25 6.69 5.66
C ASN A 91 20.57 6.92 4.29
N SER A 92 20.87 6.09 3.31
CA SER A 92 20.36 6.19 1.95
C SER A 92 18.82 6.18 1.91
N ARG A 93 18.23 7.33 1.55
CA ARG A 93 16.78 7.43 1.35
C ARG A 93 16.30 6.57 0.17
N LEU A 94 17.15 6.43 -0.85
CA LEU A 94 16.85 5.58 -2.01
C LEU A 94 16.74 4.11 -1.58
N ALA A 95 17.72 3.62 -0.82
CA ALA A 95 17.71 2.26 -0.28
C ALA A 95 16.51 2.02 0.63
N THR A 96 16.17 2.98 1.49
CA THR A 96 14.96 2.91 2.34
C THR A 96 13.69 2.80 1.51
N GLY A 97 13.57 3.57 0.41
CA GLY A 97 12.43 3.49 -0.51
C GLY A 97 12.34 2.11 -1.19
N MET A 98 13.46 1.57 -1.65
CA MET A 98 13.53 0.23 -2.24
C MET A 98 13.13 -0.85 -1.24
N GLN A 99 13.62 -0.80 0.00
CA GLN A 99 13.27 -1.78 1.04
C GLN A 99 11.78 -1.73 1.43
N ARG A 100 11.16 -0.55 1.42
CA ARG A 100 9.71 -0.45 1.63
C ARG A 100 8.94 -1.18 0.52
N ALA A 101 9.31 -0.97 -0.75
CA ALA A 101 8.67 -1.68 -1.86
C ALA A 101 8.87 -3.19 -1.75
N VAL A 102 10.09 -3.65 -1.40
CA VAL A 102 10.38 -5.06 -1.14
C VAL A 102 9.52 -5.60 0.01
N GLY A 103 9.38 -4.87 1.12
CA GLY A 103 8.57 -5.26 2.26
C GLY A 103 7.08 -5.40 1.93
N VAL A 104 6.56 -4.57 1.02
CA VAL A 104 5.15 -4.65 0.60
C VAL A 104 4.94 -5.70 -0.49
N PHE A 105 5.80 -5.76 -1.50
CA PHE A 105 5.57 -6.55 -2.72
C PHE A 105 6.44 -7.80 -2.83
N GLY A 106 7.51 -7.93 -2.03
CA GLY A 106 8.40 -9.10 -2.07
C GLY A 106 7.74 -10.37 -1.53
N PRO A 107 8.06 -11.56 -2.08
CA PRO A 107 7.41 -12.83 -1.73
C PRO A 107 7.66 -13.25 -0.28
N GLU A 108 8.76 -12.81 0.31
CA GLU A 108 9.18 -13.19 1.67
C GLU A 108 8.34 -12.53 2.79
N TYR A 109 7.51 -11.53 2.46
CA TYR A 109 6.79 -10.74 3.45
C TYR A 109 5.28 -10.90 3.30
N THR A 110 4.56 -10.86 4.43
CA THR A 110 3.11 -10.81 4.46
C THR A 110 2.64 -9.37 4.56
N SER A 111 1.98 -8.86 3.52
CA SER A 111 1.49 -7.48 3.44
C SER A 111 -0.03 -7.39 3.49
N ASP A 112 -0.73 -8.51 3.41
CA ASP A 112 -2.15 -8.64 3.70
C ASP A 112 -2.29 -8.92 5.19
N PHE A 113 -2.93 -8.02 5.93
CA PHE A 113 -3.12 -8.17 7.38
C PHE A 113 -4.08 -9.31 7.73
N GLY A 114 -4.82 -9.85 6.76
CA GLY A 114 -5.87 -10.83 7.02
C GLY A 114 -6.98 -10.19 7.87
N VAL A 115 -7.06 -10.59 9.13
CA VAL A 115 -7.99 -9.97 10.08
C VAL A 115 -7.36 -8.67 10.63
N ALA A 116 -8.04 -7.54 10.40
CA ALA A 116 -7.68 -6.25 10.94
C ALA A 116 -8.54 -5.87 12.15
N ASP A 117 -8.05 -4.94 12.95
CA ASP A 117 -8.74 -4.45 14.16
C ASP A 117 -9.80 -3.37 13.85
N ASN A 118 -10.17 -3.22 12.60
CA ASN A 118 -11.12 -2.21 12.14
C ASN A 118 -12.42 -2.20 12.92
N ALA A 119 -13.02 -3.37 13.14
CA ALA A 119 -14.30 -3.50 13.84
C ALA A 119 -14.20 -3.00 15.30
N GLU A 120 -13.12 -3.33 16.01
CA GLU A 120 -12.88 -2.86 17.38
C GLU A 120 -12.71 -1.34 17.45
N LEU A 121 -12.18 -0.74 16.40
CA LEU A 121 -11.94 0.70 16.28
C LEU A 121 -13.13 1.47 15.67
N GLY A 122 -14.21 0.78 15.30
CA GLY A 122 -15.37 1.39 14.63
C GLY A 122 -15.06 1.92 13.23
N ILE A 123 -14.10 1.30 12.54
CA ILE A 123 -13.67 1.69 11.20
C ILE A 123 -14.24 0.71 10.17
N HIS A 124 -14.91 1.25 9.15
CA HIS A 124 -15.43 0.45 8.05
C HIS A 124 -14.37 0.25 6.97
N MET A 125 -14.33 -0.95 6.40
CA MET A 125 -13.52 -1.21 5.21
C MET A 125 -14.20 -0.67 3.97
N MET A 126 -13.41 -0.27 2.98
CA MET A 126 -13.90 0.13 1.67
C MET A 126 -14.24 -1.10 0.83
N ASP A 127 -15.25 -0.96 -0.01
CA ASP A 127 -15.49 -1.85 -1.14
C ASP A 127 -14.79 -1.35 -2.43
N GLU A 128 -14.88 -2.14 -3.50
CA GLU A 128 -14.26 -1.79 -4.79
C GLU A 128 -14.87 -0.51 -5.39
N THR A 129 -16.16 -0.26 -5.17
CA THR A 129 -16.85 0.94 -5.65
C THR A 129 -16.28 2.20 -5.00
N GLN A 130 -16.12 2.17 -3.69
CA GLN A 130 -15.52 3.26 -2.91
C GLN A 130 -14.05 3.49 -3.28
N LEU A 131 -13.29 2.41 -3.54
CA LEU A 131 -11.92 2.53 -4.04
C LEU A 131 -11.89 3.20 -5.41
N LYS A 132 -12.79 2.84 -6.32
CA LYS A 132 -12.93 3.45 -7.64
C LYS A 132 -13.28 4.94 -7.55
N GLU A 133 -14.20 5.31 -6.67
CA GLU A 133 -14.54 6.70 -6.39
C GLU A 133 -13.34 7.49 -5.85
N LEU A 134 -12.56 6.87 -4.95
CA LEU A 134 -11.33 7.46 -4.43
C LEU A 134 -10.32 7.71 -5.56
N LEU A 135 -10.08 6.72 -6.42
CA LEU A 135 -9.16 6.84 -7.55
C LEU A 135 -9.60 7.94 -8.52
N ASN A 136 -10.91 8.07 -8.75
CA ASN A 136 -11.46 9.08 -9.65
C ASN A 136 -11.20 10.53 -9.18
N LYS A 137 -10.99 10.77 -7.87
CA LYS A 137 -10.60 12.10 -7.35
C LYS A 137 -9.20 12.53 -7.78
N PHE A 138 -8.36 11.59 -8.22
CA PHE A 138 -6.97 11.81 -8.66
C PHE A 138 -6.80 11.61 -10.17
N ALA A 139 -7.88 11.32 -10.88
CA ALA A 139 -7.93 11.01 -12.31
C ALA A 139 -7.67 12.24 -13.23
#